data_982262c8f3dd3c5355284d312644af05
#
_entry.id   982262c8f3dd3c5355284d312644af05
#
_cell.length_a   1.000
_cell.length_b   1.000
_cell.length_c   1.000
_cell.angle_alpha   90.00
_cell.angle_beta   90.00
_cell.angle_gamma   90.00
#
_symmetry.space_group_name_H-M   'P 1'
#
loop_
_entity.id
_entity.type
_entity.pdbx_description
1 polymer ?
#
loop_
_entity_poly.entity_id
_entity_poly.type
_entity_poly.pdbx_seq_one_letter_code
_entity_poly.pdbx_strand_id
1 'polypeptide(L)'
;MQIPVHNCKRMLTAMLLLAVGTALYAQTGTSEAWATNGSKRMEYRQAKALETSTKASTRITLDPEQTYQTVDGFGWMLNQGSAKLLMQLPADKRRATLEELFGADGLRASMVRVAIGACDLSESDYTYADSKDETLSNFAIAQQDLSTVVPVLQEILVINPKVKVLACSWTAPTWMKTGAAWYNSYVDGTLKTEYYSLYAEYFVKYIEAMAGWGIPVWGISVQNEPLNNHNDPSMTWTKETMYKFIAGNLGPKLRDSGHSDIRIIAYDHNCDVTDFPIYVAKSKYVYGTAFHLYAGDISALSTVYNSTGKPVMFTEQYTGKDGDFGGDLNWHTQNVVLGSLNNMSTTALEWNLCSDPNYSIHTSGGCTTCKGALTLNGSNVSSRNVSYYIIGHASRVVDPGAVRIYSSTTASNLNYAAFRNPDGGYGVIIFNDSGQARNVAIALPDANGQNVYANHTLPTYGVLSVRIQPAPQTALSQTSVAAPVAKRIIGGQLLLDRDGKTYNVLGQIIQ
;
A
#
# COMPACT_ATOMS: atom_id res chain seq x y z
N MET A 1 34.53 -21.60 49.14
CA MET A 1 34.49 -21.29 47.72
C MET A 1 34.18 -19.78 47.57
N GLN A 2 35.19 -18.96 47.44
CA GLN A 2 35.03 -17.49 47.34
C GLN A 2 34.80 -17.10 45.89
N ILE A 3 33.67 -16.48 45.60
CA ILE A 3 33.35 -15.92 44.28
C ILE A 3 34.13 -14.59 44.16
N PRO A 4 34.90 -14.36 43.09
CA PRO A 4 35.70 -13.15 42.95
C PRO A 4 34.81 -11.90 42.80
N VAL A 5 35.02 -10.92 43.64
CA VAL A 5 34.30 -9.63 43.71
C VAL A 5 34.38 -8.81 42.39
N HIS A 6 35.30 -9.14 41.49
CA HIS A 6 35.50 -8.46 40.21
C HIS A 6 34.36 -8.73 39.18
N ASN A 7 33.68 -9.87 39.25
CA ASN A 7 32.61 -10.18 38.28
C ASN A 7 31.26 -9.50 38.64
N CYS A 8 31.07 -9.17 39.92
CA CYS A 8 29.84 -8.52 40.37
C CYS A 8 29.75 -7.05 39.91
N LYS A 9 30.90 -6.32 39.89
CA LYS A 9 30.94 -4.93 39.41
C LYS A 9 30.69 -4.82 37.89
N ARG A 10 31.20 -5.75 37.09
CA ARG A 10 30.93 -5.76 35.62
C ARG A 10 29.50 -6.13 35.30
N MET A 11 28.86 -7.05 36.02
CA MET A 11 27.46 -7.37 35.87
C MET A 11 26.54 -6.20 36.31
N LEU A 12 26.86 -5.52 37.41
CA LEU A 12 26.08 -4.35 37.82
C LEU A 12 26.18 -3.18 36.82
N THR A 13 27.38 -2.95 36.26
CA THR A 13 27.59 -1.90 35.26
C THR A 13 26.88 -2.23 33.94
N ALA A 14 26.89 -3.50 33.52
CA ALA A 14 26.16 -3.93 32.33
C ALA A 14 24.63 -3.86 32.53
N MET A 15 24.12 -4.25 33.70
CA MET A 15 22.70 -4.09 34.03
C MET A 15 22.28 -2.62 34.16
N LEU A 16 23.12 -1.74 34.72
CA LEU A 16 22.86 -0.31 34.81
C LEU A 16 22.85 0.35 33.42
N LEU A 17 23.76 -0.01 32.54
CA LEU A 17 23.82 0.47 31.16
C LEU A 17 22.61 -0.02 30.33
N LEU A 18 22.18 -1.26 30.53
CA LEU A 18 20.95 -1.77 29.89
C LEU A 18 19.69 -1.07 30.43
N ALA A 19 19.60 -0.86 31.76
CA ALA A 19 18.47 -0.18 32.39
C ALA A 19 18.39 1.32 32.00
N VAL A 20 19.53 1.99 31.88
CA VAL A 20 19.58 3.39 31.43
C VAL A 20 19.25 3.48 29.94
N GLY A 21 19.71 2.53 29.11
CA GLY A 21 19.35 2.46 27.71
C GLY A 21 17.83 2.26 27.51
N THR A 22 17.24 1.31 28.19
CA THR A 22 15.78 1.06 28.11
C THR A 22 14.97 2.21 28.67
N ALA A 23 15.40 2.88 29.74
CA ALA A 23 14.74 4.06 30.29
C ALA A 23 14.78 5.27 29.32
N LEU A 24 15.89 5.46 28.58
CA LEU A 24 15.99 6.53 27.56
C LEU A 24 15.06 6.28 26.37
N TYR A 25 14.97 5.04 25.91
CA TYR A 25 14.01 4.63 24.85
C TYR A 25 12.56 4.86 25.25
N ALA A 26 12.21 4.58 26.51
CA ALA A 26 10.87 4.78 27.02
C ALA A 26 10.49 6.27 27.16
N GLN A 27 11.47 7.16 27.28
CA GLN A 27 11.24 8.59 27.52
C GLN A 27 11.06 9.42 26.26
N THR A 28 11.70 9.05 25.15
CA THR A 28 11.67 9.86 23.91
C THR A 28 11.12 9.13 22.70
N GLY A 29 10.94 7.82 22.76
CA GLY A 29 10.56 6.98 21.61
C GLY A 29 11.78 6.52 20.80
N THR A 30 11.49 5.85 19.67
CA THR A 30 12.53 5.23 18.81
C THR A 30 12.30 5.51 17.34
N SER A 31 13.35 5.39 16.54
CA SER A 31 13.28 5.36 15.08
C SER A 31 14.19 4.28 14.51
N GLU A 32 13.71 3.61 13.47
CA GLU A 32 14.47 2.68 12.64
C GLU A 32 14.35 3.10 11.17
N ALA A 33 15.28 2.68 10.32
CA ALA A 33 15.31 3.13 8.95
C ALA A 33 15.85 2.07 7.98
N TRP A 34 15.50 2.23 6.70
CA TRP A 34 15.98 1.44 5.58
C TRP A 34 16.48 2.37 4.48
N ALA A 35 17.62 2.04 3.89
CA ALA A 35 18.25 2.87 2.87
C ALA A 35 18.56 2.06 1.60
N THR A 36 18.22 2.61 0.43
CA THR A 36 18.56 2.06 -0.89
C THR A 36 19.09 3.15 -1.80
N ASN A 37 20.11 2.80 -2.60
CA ASN A 37 20.59 3.60 -3.73
C ASN A 37 21.19 2.68 -4.80
N GLY A 38 21.92 3.19 -5.77
CA GLY A 38 22.54 2.39 -6.82
C GLY A 38 23.40 1.21 -6.30
N SER A 39 24.00 1.30 -5.11
CA SER A 39 24.88 0.26 -4.52
C SER A 39 24.30 -0.42 -3.28
N LYS A 40 23.40 0.22 -2.55
CA LYS A 40 22.77 -0.31 -1.33
C LYS A 40 21.41 -0.92 -1.62
N ARG A 41 21.08 -1.99 -0.88
CA ARG A 41 19.84 -2.75 -1.04
C ARG A 41 19.13 -2.88 0.30
N MET A 42 18.15 -1.99 0.58
CA MET A 42 17.34 -1.99 1.79
C MET A 42 18.19 -2.11 3.07
N GLU A 43 19.31 -1.37 3.14
CA GLU A 43 20.21 -1.38 4.27
C GLU A 43 19.46 -0.99 5.54
N TYR A 44 19.28 -1.96 6.43
CA TYR A 44 18.58 -1.75 7.70
C TYR A 44 19.47 -0.99 8.69
N ARG A 45 18.87 -0.03 9.37
CA ARG A 45 19.49 0.73 10.46
C ARG A 45 18.69 0.49 11.72
N GLN A 46 19.35 -0.13 12.69
CA GLN A 46 18.73 -0.52 13.96
C GLN A 46 17.98 0.63 14.63
N ALA A 47 16.96 0.27 15.37
CA ALA A 47 16.18 1.20 16.17
C ALA A 47 17.09 1.90 17.19
N LYS A 48 16.95 3.21 17.29
CA LYS A 48 17.67 4.08 18.25
C LYS A 48 16.69 5.09 18.86
N ALA A 49 17.04 5.57 20.06
CA ALA A 49 16.27 6.61 20.73
C ALA A 49 16.15 7.87 19.86
N LEU A 50 15.01 8.55 19.96
CA LEU A 50 14.89 9.91 19.47
C LEU A 50 15.73 10.84 20.35
N GLU A 51 16.32 11.85 19.72
CA GLU A 51 17.21 12.79 20.41
C GLU A 51 16.46 14.11 20.71
N THR A 52 16.79 14.78 21.80
CA THR A 52 16.21 16.10 22.14
C THR A 52 16.89 17.24 21.42
N SER A 53 17.95 16.98 20.66
CA SER A 53 18.67 17.99 19.85
C SER A 53 19.19 17.36 18.55
N THR A 54 19.56 18.18 17.59
CA THR A 54 20.18 17.70 16.35
C THR A 54 21.27 18.64 15.87
N LYS A 55 22.31 18.03 15.25
CA LYS A 55 23.37 18.74 14.52
C LYS A 55 23.14 18.70 12.99
N ALA A 56 22.07 18.02 12.53
CA ALA A 56 21.77 17.94 11.12
C ALA A 56 21.36 19.32 10.55
N SER A 57 21.99 19.69 9.45
CA SER A 57 21.67 20.92 8.72
C SER A 57 20.37 20.79 7.90
N THR A 58 20.04 19.56 7.50
CA THR A 58 18.79 19.24 6.81
C THR A 58 17.74 18.79 7.82
N ARG A 59 16.60 19.47 7.86
CA ARG A 59 15.51 19.13 8.76
C ARG A 59 14.21 18.97 7.99
N ILE A 60 13.45 17.92 8.31
CA ILE A 60 12.06 17.75 7.91
C ILE A 60 11.21 17.86 9.16
N THR A 61 10.32 18.84 9.22
CA THR A 61 9.41 19.06 10.36
C THR A 61 8.04 18.49 10.04
N LEU A 62 7.52 17.64 10.91
CA LEU A 62 6.20 17.04 10.80
C LEU A 62 5.15 17.91 11.50
N ASP A 63 4.00 18.07 10.87
CA ASP A 63 2.80 18.68 11.47
C ASP A 63 1.65 17.64 11.42
N PRO A 64 1.45 16.87 12.50
CA PRO A 64 0.42 15.83 12.54
C PRO A 64 -1.02 16.37 12.61
N GLU A 65 -1.21 17.67 12.86
CA GLU A 65 -2.54 18.29 12.92
C GLU A 65 -3.08 18.62 11.53
N GLN A 66 -2.20 18.86 10.55
CA GLN A 66 -2.60 19.07 9.17
C GLN A 66 -2.60 17.78 8.38
N THR A 67 -3.78 17.25 8.10
CA THR A 67 -3.98 15.91 7.49
C THR A 67 -4.48 15.98 6.05
N TYR A 68 -4.21 14.91 5.30
CA TYR A 68 -4.64 14.71 3.91
C TYR A 68 -5.35 13.35 3.74
N GLN A 69 -5.10 12.64 2.64
CA GLN A 69 -5.72 11.36 2.35
C GLN A 69 -5.27 10.24 3.30
N THR A 70 -6.13 9.24 3.41
CA THR A 70 -5.82 7.96 4.06
C THR A 70 -5.27 6.97 3.03
N VAL A 71 -4.22 6.25 3.38
CA VAL A 71 -3.56 5.26 2.52
C VAL A 71 -4.30 3.93 2.58
N ASP A 72 -4.61 3.37 1.41
CA ASP A 72 -5.22 2.04 1.29
C ASP A 72 -4.19 0.91 1.26
N GLY A 73 -3.04 1.12 0.64
CA GLY A 73 -1.96 0.15 0.62
C GLY A 73 -0.98 0.28 -0.55
N PHE A 74 0.02 -0.62 -0.53
CA PHE A 74 1.10 -0.72 -1.50
C PHE A 74 1.28 -2.17 -1.92
N GLY A 75 1.73 -2.40 -3.15
CA GLY A 75 2.00 -3.75 -3.64
C GLY A 75 2.18 -3.84 -5.14
N TRP A 76 1.79 -4.97 -5.71
CA TRP A 76 1.99 -5.33 -7.11
C TRP A 76 0.78 -6.03 -7.69
N MET A 77 0.82 -6.20 -9.01
CA MET A 77 -0.09 -7.10 -9.70
C MET A 77 0.38 -8.55 -9.55
N LEU A 78 -0.48 -9.41 -9.01
CA LEU A 78 -0.38 -10.85 -9.10
C LEU A 78 -1.15 -11.32 -10.33
N ASN A 79 -0.52 -11.21 -11.50
CA ASN A 79 -1.04 -11.78 -12.74
C ASN A 79 -0.85 -13.30 -12.78
N GLN A 80 -1.50 -13.99 -13.73
CA GLN A 80 -1.45 -15.43 -13.85
C GLN A 80 -0.02 -15.95 -14.05
N GLY A 81 0.82 -15.24 -14.83
CA GLY A 81 2.22 -15.61 -15.02
C GLY A 81 3.06 -15.51 -13.76
N SER A 82 2.90 -14.43 -12.97
CA SER A 82 3.56 -14.31 -11.65
C SER A 82 3.14 -15.42 -10.69
N ALA A 83 1.83 -15.71 -10.65
CA ALA A 83 1.30 -16.76 -9.81
C ALA A 83 1.82 -18.15 -10.22
N LYS A 84 1.89 -18.43 -11.52
CA LYS A 84 2.46 -19.68 -12.05
C LYS A 84 3.92 -19.85 -11.64
N LEU A 85 4.73 -18.82 -11.76
CA LEU A 85 6.14 -18.85 -11.34
C LEU A 85 6.27 -19.13 -9.83
N LEU A 86 5.44 -18.49 -9.01
CA LEU A 86 5.40 -18.76 -7.56
C LEU A 86 5.01 -20.21 -7.26
N MET A 87 4.04 -20.77 -8.00
CA MET A 87 3.62 -22.17 -7.82
C MET A 87 4.70 -23.18 -8.25
N GLN A 88 5.67 -22.79 -9.07
CA GLN A 88 6.83 -23.61 -9.42
C GLN A 88 7.87 -23.70 -8.29
N LEU A 89 7.85 -22.80 -7.33
CA LEU A 89 8.70 -22.89 -6.15
C LEU A 89 8.27 -24.06 -5.25
N PRO A 90 9.21 -24.78 -4.62
CA PRO A 90 8.87 -25.66 -3.50
C PRO A 90 8.04 -24.92 -2.46
N ALA A 91 7.10 -25.61 -1.81
CA ALA A 91 6.11 -25.00 -0.93
C ALA A 91 6.74 -24.19 0.21
N ASP A 92 7.83 -24.68 0.79
CA ASP A 92 8.59 -23.99 1.84
C ASP A 92 9.23 -22.69 1.32
N LYS A 93 9.84 -22.72 0.14
CA LYS A 93 10.43 -21.53 -0.49
C LYS A 93 9.37 -20.53 -0.92
N ARG A 94 8.25 -20.99 -1.48
CA ARG A 94 7.12 -20.13 -1.82
C ARG A 94 6.57 -19.45 -0.57
N ARG A 95 6.35 -20.21 0.50
CA ARG A 95 5.90 -19.66 1.77
C ARG A 95 6.86 -18.59 2.31
N ALA A 96 8.17 -18.88 2.35
CA ALA A 96 9.18 -17.92 2.80
C ALA A 96 9.21 -16.66 1.92
N THR A 97 9.06 -16.81 0.59
CA THR A 97 9.01 -15.68 -0.33
C THR A 97 7.77 -14.81 -0.07
N LEU A 98 6.60 -15.41 0.14
CA LEU A 98 5.38 -14.67 0.43
C LEU A 98 5.43 -14.01 1.82
N GLU A 99 6.02 -14.64 2.82
CA GLU A 99 6.28 -14.03 4.13
C GLU A 99 7.24 -12.84 4.04
N GLU A 100 8.26 -12.93 3.19
CA GLU A 100 9.16 -11.80 2.90
C GLU A 100 8.42 -10.62 2.27
N LEU A 101 7.45 -10.86 1.38
CA LEU A 101 6.70 -9.79 0.71
C LEU A 101 5.56 -9.21 1.57
N PHE A 102 4.76 -10.08 2.21
CA PHE A 102 3.51 -9.71 2.86
C PHE A 102 3.52 -9.82 4.39
N GLY A 103 4.50 -10.51 4.96
CA GLY A 103 4.61 -10.74 6.40
C GLY A 103 4.99 -9.49 7.20
N ALA A 104 4.70 -9.52 8.49
CA ALA A 104 4.94 -8.39 9.42
C ALA A 104 6.43 -8.02 9.53
N ASP A 105 7.32 -9.02 9.46
CA ASP A 105 8.77 -8.83 9.49
C ASP A 105 9.37 -8.61 8.09
N GLY A 106 8.58 -8.82 7.04
CA GLY A 106 8.94 -8.63 5.63
C GLY A 106 8.74 -7.21 5.12
N LEU A 107 8.42 -7.07 3.83
CA LEU A 107 8.12 -5.78 3.21
C LEU A 107 6.75 -5.22 3.63
N ARG A 108 5.85 -6.06 4.15
CA ARG A 108 4.52 -5.67 4.62
C ARG A 108 3.61 -5.14 3.51
N ALA A 109 3.80 -5.61 2.27
CA ALA A 109 2.89 -5.26 1.19
C ALA A 109 1.43 -5.58 1.59
N SER A 110 0.52 -4.70 1.23
CA SER A 110 -0.82 -4.67 1.81
C SER A 110 -1.94 -4.61 0.78
N MET A 111 -1.59 -4.55 -0.51
CA MET A 111 -2.52 -4.63 -1.61
C MET A 111 -1.97 -5.50 -2.73
N VAL A 112 -2.87 -6.26 -3.36
CA VAL A 112 -2.59 -7.05 -4.56
C VAL A 112 -3.63 -6.71 -5.61
N ARG A 113 -3.19 -6.33 -6.81
CA ARG A 113 -4.04 -6.22 -7.99
C ARG A 113 -4.07 -7.56 -8.71
N VAL A 114 -5.22 -7.98 -9.22
CA VAL A 114 -5.40 -9.26 -9.96
C VAL A 114 -6.26 -9.04 -11.20
N ALA A 115 -6.10 -9.87 -12.21
CA ALA A 115 -6.96 -9.81 -13.39
C ALA A 115 -8.30 -10.55 -13.15
N ILE A 116 -9.36 -10.09 -13.81
CA ILE A 116 -10.62 -10.81 -14.00
C ILE A 116 -10.57 -11.42 -15.41
N GLY A 117 -10.13 -12.67 -15.52
CA GLY A 117 -9.71 -13.30 -16.77
C GLY A 117 -8.22 -13.08 -17.05
N ALA A 118 -7.81 -13.16 -18.32
CA ALA A 118 -6.44 -12.93 -18.71
C ALA A 118 -6.04 -11.46 -18.66
N CYS A 119 -4.73 -11.22 -18.55
CA CYS A 119 -4.04 -9.97 -18.85
C CYS A 119 -2.85 -10.29 -19.77
N ASP A 120 -2.13 -9.28 -20.22
CA ASP A 120 -0.98 -9.41 -21.12
C ASP A 120 0.18 -10.29 -20.57
N LEU A 121 0.23 -10.53 -19.24
CA LEU A 121 1.16 -11.47 -18.60
C LEU A 121 0.46 -12.78 -18.18
N SER A 122 -0.48 -13.25 -18.96
CA SER A 122 -1.07 -14.59 -18.89
C SER A 122 -0.50 -15.51 -19.98
N GLU A 123 -0.57 -16.83 -19.80
CA GLU A 123 -0.08 -17.81 -20.79
C GLU A 123 -0.87 -17.79 -22.10
N SER A 124 -2.12 -17.32 -22.03
CA SER A 124 -3.04 -17.19 -23.17
C SER A 124 -4.16 -16.23 -22.82
N ASP A 125 -4.94 -15.83 -23.82
CA ASP A 125 -6.19 -15.11 -23.61
C ASP A 125 -7.29 -16.05 -23.12
N TYR A 126 -8.08 -15.58 -22.17
CA TYR A 126 -9.31 -16.23 -21.70
C TYR A 126 -10.17 -15.24 -20.91
N THR A 127 -11.45 -15.56 -20.83
CA THR A 127 -12.36 -14.99 -19.83
C THR A 127 -13.01 -16.12 -19.03
N TYR A 128 -13.87 -15.80 -18.08
CA TYR A 128 -14.57 -16.83 -17.30
C TYR A 128 -15.92 -17.25 -17.92
N ALA A 129 -16.19 -16.82 -19.16
CA ALA A 129 -17.40 -17.17 -19.93
C ALA A 129 -17.15 -17.07 -21.43
N ASP A 130 -16.13 -17.77 -21.97
CA ASP A 130 -15.74 -17.69 -23.38
C ASP A 130 -16.78 -18.28 -24.35
N SER A 131 -17.51 -19.30 -23.92
CA SER A 131 -18.63 -19.82 -24.69
C SER A 131 -19.87 -18.96 -24.48
N LYS A 132 -20.54 -18.58 -25.59
CA LYS A 132 -21.77 -17.75 -25.49
C LYS A 132 -22.86 -18.45 -24.70
N ASP A 133 -23.25 -17.85 -23.59
CA ASP A 133 -24.38 -18.23 -22.76
C ASP A 133 -24.96 -16.99 -22.08
N GLU A 134 -26.11 -16.54 -22.56
CA GLU A 134 -26.76 -15.31 -22.07
C GLU A 134 -27.35 -15.45 -20.66
N THR A 135 -27.22 -16.63 -20.03
CA THR A 135 -27.55 -16.84 -18.61
C THR A 135 -26.33 -16.86 -17.71
N LEU A 136 -25.12 -16.88 -18.28
CA LEU A 136 -23.84 -17.10 -17.58
C LEU A 136 -23.88 -18.34 -16.66
N SER A 137 -24.63 -19.39 -17.01
CA SER A 137 -24.64 -20.65 -16.27
C SER A 137 -23.31 -21.39 -16.42
N ASN A 138 -22.59 -21.12 -17.50
CA ASN A 138 -21.24 -21.64 -17.79
C ASN A 138 -20.08 -20.81 -17.20
N PHE A 139 -20.41 -19.74 -16.44
CA PHE A 139 -19.37 -18.94 -15.78
C PHE A 139 -18.57 -19.80 -14.80
N ALA A 140 -17.25 -19.83 -14.96
CA ALA A 140 -16.33 -20.50 -14.05
C ALA A 140 -14.96 -19.82 -14.04
N ILE A 141 -14.34 -19.70 -12.87
CA ILE A 141 -12.93 -19.29 -12.79
C ILE A 141 -12.09 -20.28 -13.62
N ALA A 142 -11.25 -19.75 -14.49
CA ALA A 142 -10.44 -20.55 -15.40
C ALA A 142 -9.50 -21.50 -14.66
N GLN A 143 -9.24 -22.68 -15.22
CA GLN A 143 -8.38 -23.69 -14.60
C GLN A 143 -6.97 -23.16 -14.34
N GLN A 144 -6.45 -22.26 -15.18
CA GLN A 144 -5.17 -21.60 -15.01
C GLN A 144 -5.14 -20.82 -13.68
N ASP A 145 -6.18 -20.06 -13.36
CA ASP A 145 -6.27 -19.27 -12.14
C ASP A 145 -6.57 -20.15 -10.91
N LEU A 146 -7.40 -21.19 -11.07
CA LEU A 146 -7.66 -22.16 -10.00
C LEU A 146 -6.39 -22.90 -9.56
N SER A 147 -5.46 -23.12 -10.48
CA SER A 147 -4.19 -23.80 -10.20
C SER A 147 -3.03 -22.87 -9.82
N THR A 148 -3.19 -21.56 -9.97
CA THR A 148 -2.10 -20.58 -9.75
C THR A 148 -2.53 -19.39 -8.89
N VAL A 149 -3.38 -18.50 -9.38
CA VAL A 149 -3.75 -17.23 -8.71
C VAL A 149 -4.50 -17.50 -7.41
N VAL A 150 -5.48 -18.40 -7.42
CA VAL A 150 -6.31 -18.72 -6.25
C VAL A 150 -5.45 -19.26 -5.10
N PRO A 151 -4.62 -20.32 -5.26
CA PRO A 151 -3.84 -20.83 -4.14
C PRO A 151 -2.78 -19.82 -3.64
N VAL A 152 -2.16 -19.03 -4.51
CA VAL A 152 -1.21 -18.00 -4.07
C VAL A 152 -1.92 -16.90 -3.26
N LEU A 153 -3.11 -16.44 -3.66
CA LEU A 153 -3.90 -15.49 -2.88
C LEU A 153 -4.30 -16.05 -1.52
N GLN A 154 -4.70 -17.32 -1.47
CA GLN A 154 -5.01 -18.00 -0.20
C GLN A 154 -3.80 -18.02 0.74
N GLU A 155 -2.60 -18.37 0.22
CA GLU A 155 -1.37 -18.34 1.01
C GLU A 155 -1.03 -16.90 1.49
N ILE A 156 -1.20 -15.89 0.64
CA ILE A 156 -1.01 -14.47 1.02
C ILE A 156 -1.97 -14.08 2.15
N LEU A 157 -3.25 -14.42 2.04
CA LEU A 157 -4.26 -14.08 3.04
C LEU A 157 -4.07 -14.84 4.37
N VAL A 158 -3.47 -16.03 4.34
CA VAL A 158 -3.04 -16.73 5.57
C VAL A 158 -1.88 -16.01 6.25
N ILE A 159 -0.95 -15.42 5.48
CA ILE A 159 0.18 -14.64 6.02
C ILE A 159 -0.30 -13.28 6.55
N ASN A 160 -1.12 -12.59 5.76
CA ASN A 160 -1.64 -11.28 6.10
C ASN A 160 -3.12 -11.16 5.68
N PRO A 161 -4.07 -11.43 6.58
CA PRO A 161 -5.50 -11.40 6.26
C PRO A 161 -6.05 -9.99 5.98
N LYS A 162 -5.22 -8.94 6.15
CA LYS A 162 -5.59 -7.54 5.86
C LYS A 162 -5.20 -7.09 4.45
N VAL A 163 -4.57 -7.96 3.66
CA VAL A 163 -4.25 -7.63 2.25
C VAL A 163 -5.53 -7.38 1.49
N LYS A 164 -5.59 -6.25 0.82
CA LYS A 164 -6.71 -5.87 -0.05
C LYS A 164 -6.51 -6.44 -1.45
N VAL A 165 -7.53 -7.09 -2.00
CA VAL A 165 -7.53 -7.62 -3.36
C VAL A 165 -8.32 -6.68 -4.26
N LEU A 166 -7.62 -6.00 -5.18
CA LEU A 166 -8.19 -5.14 -6.23
C LEU A 166 -8.24 -5.93 -7.53
N ALA A 167 -9.42 -6.28 -8.00
CA ALA A 167 -9.58 -7.03 -9.25
C ALA A 167 -9.86 -6.09 -10.43
N CYS A 168 -9.28 -6.37 -11.59
CA CYS A 168 -9.39 -5.53 -12.78
C CYS A 168 -9.67 -6.36 -14.03
N SER A 169 -10.62 -5.94 -14.85
CA SER A 169 -10.89 -6.59 -16.15
C SER A 169 -10.07 -5.97 -17.27
N TRP A 170 -9.49 -6.81 -18.16
CA TRP A 170 -8.84 -6.38 -19.40
C TRP A 170 -9.81 -6.43 -20.59
N THR A 171 -10.73 -7.36 -20.60
CA THR A 171 -11.74 -7.51 -21.65
C THR A 171 -12.97 -8.25 -21.16
N ALA A 172 -14.11 -7.99 -21.78
CA ALA A 172 -15.31 -8.82 -21.65
C ALA A 172 -15.19 -10.09 -22.50
N PRO A 173 -16.01 -11.13 -22.24
CA PRO A 173 -16.15 -12.27 -23.16
C PRO A 173 -16.33 -11.81 -24.61
N THR A 174 -15.60 -12.43 -25.54
CA THR A 174 -15.50 -11.98 -26.93
C THR A 174 -16.85 -11.84 -27.65
N TRP A 175 -17.79 -12.72 -27.33
CA TRP A 175 -19.15 -12.69 -27.90
C TRP A 175 -20.02 -11.52 -27.39
N MET A 176 -19.62 -10.89 -26.26
CA MET A 176 -20.27 -9.68 -25.75
C MET A 176 -19.76 -8.41 -26.42
N LYS A 177 -18.67 -8.49 -27.17
CA LYS A 177 -18.03 -7.32 -27.82
C LYS A 177 -18.46 -7.14 -29.26
N THR A 178 -18.28 -5.91 -29.75
CA THR A 178 -18.37 -5.52 -31.16
C THR A 178 -17.14 -4.72 -31.54
N GLY A 179 -16.79 -4.71 -32.83
CA GLY A 179 -15.61 -4.04 -33.35
C GLY A 179 -14.52 -5.02 -33.83
N ALA A 180 -13.57 -4.51 -34.55
CA ALA A 180 -12.50 -5.33 -35.13
C ALA A 180 -11.39 -5.55 -34.12
N ALA A 181 -11.02 -6.81 -33.92
CA ALA A 181 -9.80 -7.17 -33.20
C ALA A 181 -8.57 -6.93 -34.10
N TRP A 182 -7.43 -6.55 -33.49
CA TRP A 182 -6.19 -6.32 -34.20
C TRP A 182 -5.57 -7.62 -34.71
N TYR A 183 -5.49 -8.65 -33.88
CA TYR A 183 -4.88 -9.94 -34.20
C TYR A 183 -5.58 -11.14 -33.55
N ASN A 184 -6.44 -10.91 -32.58
CA ASN A 184 -7.36 -11.93 -32.03
C ASN A 184 -8.63 -11.27 -31.48
N SER A 185 -9.65 -12.06 -31.19
CA SER A 185 -10.95 -11.56 -30.73
C SER A 185 -10.94 -11.00 -29.31
N TYR A 186 -9.89 -11.21 -28.54
CA TYR A 186 -9.73 -10.64 -27.19
C TYR A 186 -9.17 -9.22 -27.22
N VAL A 187 -8.57 -8.79 -28.32
CA VAL A 187 -7.99 -7.46 -28.48
C VAL A 187 -9.00 -6.49 -29.07
N ASP A 188 -9.02 -5.25 -28.56
CA ASP A 188 -9.88 -4.15 -29.02
C ASP A 188 -11.39 -4.45 -28.90
N GLY A 189 -12.21 -3.66 -29.55
CA GLY A 189 -13.67 -3.72 -29.52
C GLY A 189 -14.28 -3.02 -28.32
N THR A 190 -15.60 -2.96 -28.35
CA THR A 190 -16.40 -2.32 -27.30
C THR A 190 -17.51 -3.26 -26.82
N LEU A 191 -17.90 -3.13 -25.57
CA LEU A 191 -19.02 -3.91 -25.03
C LEU A 191 -20.33 -3.49 -25.70
N LYS A 192 -21.09 -4.47 -26.23
CA LYS A 192 -22.42 -4.25 -26.77
C LYS A 192 -23.40 -3.83 -25.67
N THR A 193 -24.22 -2.84 -25.96
CA THR A 193 -25.13 -2.28 -24.94
C THR A 193 -26.19 -3.27 -24.46
N GLU A 194 -26.62 -4.20 -25.32
CA GLU A 194 -27.53 -5.28 -24.93
C GLU A 194 -26.98 -6.21 -23.86
N TYR A 195 -25.64 -6.30 -23.71
CA TYR A 195 -24.97 -7.13 -22.70
C TYR A 195 -24.54 -6.35 -21.45
N TYR A 196 -24.87 -5.09 -21.29
CA TYR A 196 -24.49 -4.31 -20.09
C TYR A 196 -24.98 -4.96 -18.79
N SER A 197 -26.24 -5.40 -18.74
CA SER A 197 -26.77 -6.08 -17.56
C SER A 197 -26.09 -7.43 -17.31
N LEU A 198 -25.78 -8.16 -18.38
CA LEU A 198 -25.11 -9.46 -18.29
C LEU A 198 -23.65 -9.32 -17.88
N TYR A 199 -22.95 -8.31 -18.37
CA TYR A 199 -21.58 -8.05 -17.95
C TYR A 199 -21.50 -7.55 -16.50
N ALA A 200 -22.51 -6.84 -16.01
CA ALA A 200 -22.62 -6.53 -14.59
C ALA A 200 -22.81 -7.81 -13.73
N GLU A 201 -23.60 -8.77 -14.21
CA GLU A 201 -23.74 -10.09 -13.59
C GLU A 201 -22.42 -10.88 -13.58
N TYR A 202 -21.61 -10.77 -14.64
CA TYR A 202 -20.29 -11.39 -14.73
C TYR A 202 -19.37 -10.94 -13.57
N PHE A 203 -19.38 -9.65 -13.21
CA PHE A 203 -18.64 -9.14 -12.06
C PHE A 203 -19.16 -9.68 -10.73
N VAL A 204 -20.49 -9.79 -10.58
CA VAL A 204 -21.10 -10.37 -9.37
C VAL A 204 -20.65 -11.83 -9.22
N LYS A 205 -20.76 -12.64 -10.28
CA LYS A 205 -20.32 -14.04 -10.27
C LYS A 205 -18.83 -14.19 -9.94
N TYR A 206 -17.99 -13.28 -10.45
CA TYR A 206 -16.57 -13.27 -10.09
C TYR A 206 -16.37 -13.03 -8.59
N ILE A 207 -17.01 -12.01 -8.03
CA ILE A 207 -16.91 -11.67 -6.61
C ILE A 207 -17.36 -12.84 -5.73
N GLU A 208 -18.51 -13.46 -6.08
CA GLU A 208 -19.06 -14.61 -5.36
C GLU A 208 -18.15 -15.85 -5.46
N ALA A 209 -17.60 -16.12 -6.66
CA ALA A 209 -16.67 -17.22 -6.86
C ALA A 209 -15.39 -17.05 -6.04
N MET A 210 -14.79 -15.84 -6.04
CA MET A 210 -13.61 -15.56 -5.23
C MET A 210 -13.92 -15.66 -3.73
N ALA A 211 -15.06 -15.15 -3.29
CA ALA A 211 -15.51 -15.30 -1.91
C ALA A 211 -15.69 -16.78 -1.52
N GLY A 212 -16.19 -17.63 -2.44
CA GLY A 212 -16.29 -19.07 -2.28
C GLY A 212 -14.93 -19.76 -2.06
N TRP A 213 -13.86 -19.19 -2.59
CA TRP A 213 -12.48 -19.62 -2.34
C TRP A 213 -11.83 -18.97 -1.12
N GLY A 214 -12.59 -18.17 -0.32
CA GLY A 214 -12.07 -17.48 0.85
C GLY A 214 -11.25 -16.22 0.51
N ILE A 215 -11.41 -15.68 -0.70
CA ILE A 215 -10.68 -14.49 -1.17
C ILE A 215 -11.66 -13.31 -1.26
N PRO A 216 -11.70 -12.42 -0.25
CA PRO A 216 -12.56 -11.24 -0.28
C PRO A 216 -12.02 -10.23 -1.29
N VAL A 217 -12.82 -9.88 -2.28
CA VAL A 217 -12.52 -8.79 -3.22
C VAL A 217 -12.81 -7.47 -2.53
N TRP A 218 -11.81 -6.59 -2.43
CA TRP A 218 -11.93 -5.26 -1.82
C TRP A 218 -12.55 -4.23 -2.77
N GLY A 219 -12.26 -4.37 -4.05
CA GLY A 219 -12.75 -3.47 -5.09
C GLY A 219 -12.53 -4.05 -6.48
N ILE A 220 -13.24 -3.49 -7.44
CA ILE A 220 -13.10 -3.85 -8.85
C ILE A 220 -12.79 -2.60 -9.68
N SER A 221 -11.79 -2.69 -10.55
CA SER A 221 -11.59 -1.76 -11.66
C SER A 221 -12.37 -2.29 -12.87
N VAL A 222 -13.22 -1.43 -13.43
CA VAL A 222 -14.15 -1.84 -14.51
C VAL A 222 -13.41 -2.27 -15.76
N GLN A 223 -12.27 -1.59 -16.05
CA GLN A 223 -11.49 -1.84 -17.24
C GLN A 223 -10.06 -1.35 -17.05
N ASN A 224 -9.08 -2.22 -17.32
CA ASN A 224 -7.70 -1.79 -17.51
C ASN A 224 -7.58 -0.98 -18.81
N GLU A 225 -7.02 0.21 -18.70
CA GLU A 225 -6.65 1.08 -19.83
C GLU A 225 -7.75 1.22 -20.91
N PRO A 226 -8.91 1.81 -20.57
CA PRO A 226 -10.07 1.86 -21.46
C PRO A 226 -9.83 2.64 -22.77
N LEU A 227 -8.73 3.35 -22.92
CA LEU A 227 -8.37 4.07 -24.14
C LEU A 227 -7.25 3.36 -24.94
N ASN A 228 -6.76 2.20 -24.43
CA ASN A 228 -5.74 1.40 -25.09
C ASN A 228 -6.39 0.19 -25.79
N ASN A 229 -6.37 0.18 -27.10
CA ASN A 229 -6.93 -0.89 -27.92
C ASN A 229 -5.87 -1.88 -28.42
N HIS A 230 -4.63 -1.78 -27.95
CA HIS A 230 -3.49 -2.59 -28.40
C HIS A 230 -3.03 -3.63 -27.39
N ASN A 231 -3.38 -3.51 -26.10
CA ASN A 231 -3.09 -4.55 -25.12
C ASN A 231 -3.73 -5.88 -25.53
N ASP A 232 -3.08 -6.95 -25.23
CA ASP A 232 -3.56 -8.32 -25.47
C ASP A 232 -3.74 -9.05 -24.13
N PRO A 233 -4.97 -9.12 -23.60
CA PRO A 233 -6.25 -8.66 -24.17
C PRO A 233 -6.56 -7.17 -23.91
N SER A 234 -7.62 -6.63 -24.57
CA SER A 234 -8.12 -5.26 -24.34
C SER A 234 -9.60 -5.09 -24.73
N MET A 235 -10.19 -4.00 -24.24
CA MET A 235 -11.51 -3.52 -24.65
C MET A 235 -11.61 -2.02 -24.37
N THR A 236 -12.17 -1.26 -25.29
CA THR A 236 -12.23 0.19 -25.18
C THR A 236 -13.57 0.70 -24.67
N TRP A 237 -13.53 1.84 -23.98
CA TRP A 237 -14.68 2.57 -23.50
C TRP A 237 -14.55 4.06 -23.79
N THR A 238 -15.67 4.73 -24.04
CA THR A 238 -15.75 6.17 -23.88
C THR A 238 -16.18 6.49 -22.45
N LYS A 239 -15.95 7.72 -22.00
CA LYS A 239 -16.41 8.16 -20.68
C LYS A 239 -17.93 8.05 -20.52
N GLU A 240 -18.70 8.28 -21.62
CA GLU A 240 -20.15 8.17 -21.62
C GLU A 240 -20.63 6.72 -21.49
N THR A 241 -20.00 5.80 -22.21
CA THR A 241 -20.39 4.37 -22.18
C THR A 241 -20.02 3.74 -20.85
N MET A 242 -18.83 4.03 -20.30
CA MET A 242 -18.43 3.57 -18.97
C MET A 242 -19.35 4.14 -17.88
N TYR A 243 -19.68 5.43 -17.94
CA TYR A 243 -20.64 6.04 -17.01
C TYR A 243 -22.01 5.34 -17.07
N LYS A 244 -22.57 5.13 -18.29
CA LYS A 244 -23.85 4.45 -18.46
C LYS A 244 -23.83 3.02 -17.90
N PHE A 245 -22.76 2.28 -18.16
CA PHE A 245 -22.58 0.93 -17.63
C PHE A 245 -22.57 0.92 -16.09
N ILE A 246 -21.74 1.76 -15.48
CA ILE A 246 -21.62 1.81 -14.01
C ILE A 246 -22.92 2.31 -13.37
N ALA A 247 -23.48 3.43 -13.87
CA ALA A 247 -24.64 4.08 -13.24
C ALA A 247 -25.95 3.31 -13.43
N GLY A 248 -26.12 2.66 -14.59
CA GLY A 248 -27.34 1.98 -14.97
C GLY A 248 -27.34 0.47 -14.74
N ASN A 249 -26.18 -0.16 -14.66
CA ASN A 249 -26.08 -1.61 -14.59
C ASN A 249 -25.19 -2.10 -13.42
N LEU A 250 -23.89 -1.84 -13.42
CA LEU A 250 -22.97 -2.44 -12.45
C LEU A 250 -23.25 -2.00 -11.01
N GLY A 251 -23.41 -0.70 -10.77
CA GLY A 251 -23.66 -0.18 -9.43
C GLY A 251 -25.00 -0.67 -8.83
N PRO A 252 -26.14 -0.59 -9.57
CA PRO A 252 -27.38 -1.20 -9.12
C PRO A 252 -27.27 -2.72 -8.90
N LYS A 253 -26.61 -3.46 -9.81
CA LYS A 253 -26.45 -4.90 -9.70
C LYS A 253 -25.68 -5.31 -8.45
N LEU A 254 -24.53 -4.69 -8.16
CA LEU A 254 -23.78 -4.97 -6.94
C LEU A 254 -24.60 -4.69 -5.67
N ARG A 255 -25.31 -3.56 -5.63
CA ARG A 255 -26.18 -3.24 -4.49
C ARG A 255 -27.27 -4.31 -4.31
N ASP A 256 -27.96 -4.69 -5.39
CA ASP A 256 -29.12 -5.58 -5.35
C ASP A 256 -28.72 -7.05 -5.08
N SER A 257 -27.45 -7.39 -5.37
CA SER A 257 -26.84 -8.69 -5.03
C SER A 257 -26.16 -8.71 -3.64
N GLY A 258 -26.29 -7.65 -2.83
CA GLY A 258 -25.74 -7.60 -1.48
C GLY A 258 -24.24 -7.22 -1.41
N HIS A 259 -23.66 -6.75 -2.52
CA HIS A 259 -22.23 -6.38 -2.64
C HIS A 259 -22.00 -4.86 -2.68
N SER A 260 -22.81 -4.10 -1.94
CA SER A 260 -22.70 -2.63 -1.90
C SER A 260 -21.40 -2.08 -1.27
N ASP A 261 -20.67 -2.91 -0.57
CA ASP A 261 -19.37 -2.62 0.03
C ASP A 261 -18.19 -2.73 -0.95
N ILE A 262 -18.40 -3.41 -2.10
CA ILE A 262 -17.39 -3.51 -3.15
C ILE A 262 -17.18 -2.14 -3.82
N ARG A 263 -15.96 -1.69 -3.84
CA ARG A 263 -15.57 -0.40 -4.41
C ARG A 263 -15.48 -0.50 -5.92
N ILE A 264 -16.24 0.33 -6.63
CA ILE A 264 -16.12 0.47 -8.09
C ILE A 264 -15.07 1.53 -8.38
N ILE A 265 -13.95 1.13 -8.98
CA ILE A 265 -12.90 2.00 -9.45
C ILE A 265 -13.05 2.17 -10.97
N ALA A 266 -12.94 3.39 -11.43
CA ALA A 266 -13.14 3.74 -12.83
C ALA A 266 -11.84 4.32 -13.43
N TYR A 267 -11.80 4.40 -14.77
CA TYR A 267 -10.69 4.89 -15.58
C TYR A 267 -9.54 3.89 -15.61
N ASP A 268 -8.64 3.87 -14.62
CA ASP A 268 -7.51 2.92 -14.54
C ASP A 268 -6.57 3.01 -15.75
N HIS A 269 -6.11 4.24 -16.07
CA HIS A 269 -5.35 4.59 -17.27
C HIS A 269 -4.40 5.77 -17.03
N ASN A 270 -3.73 6.24 -18.06
CA ASN A 270 -2.68 7.25 -18.02
C ASN A 270 -3.12 8.63 -17.49
N CYS A 271 -2.14 9.40 -17.03
CA CYS A 271 -2.31 10.73 -16.45
C CYS A 271 -2.52 11.86 -17.50
N ASP A 272 -2.61 11.56 -18.78
CA ASP A 272 -2.78 12.53 -19.88
C ASP A 272 -4.23 12.98 -20.11
N VAL A 273 -5.22 12.22 -19.61
CA VAL A 273 -6.64 12.51 -19.79
C VAL A 273 -7.34 12.63 -18.45
N THR A 274 -7.76 13.83 -18.07
CA THR A 274 -8.45 14.09 -16.79
C THR A 274 -9.96 14.23 -16.91
N ASP A 275 -10.51 14.56 -18.08
CA ASP A 275 -11.95 14.73 -18.29
C ASP A 275 -12.72 13.40 -18.23
N PHE A 276 -12.10 12.29 -18.61
CA PHE A 276 -12.70 10.96 -18.53
C PHE A 276 -12.98 10.55 -17.06
N PRO A 277 -11.96 10.48 -16.17
CA PRO A 277 -12.21 10.13 -14.77
C PRO A 277 -13.14 11.13 -14.06
N ILE A 278 -13.04 12.43 -14.33
CA ILE A 278 -13.97 13.44 -13.80
C ILE A 278 -15.42 13.17 -14.24
N TYR A 279 -15.62 12.79 -15.50
CA TYR A 279 -16.96 12.51 -16.01
C TYR A 279 -17.56 11.27 -15.37
N VAL A 280 -16.83 10.17 -15.31
CA VAL A 280 -17.32 8.89 -14.76
C VAL A 280 -17.54 8.97 -13.25
N ALA A 281 -16.71 9.75 -12.55
CA ALA A 281 -16.85 10.01 -11.11
C ALA A 281 -18.18 10.70 -10.71
N LYS A 282 -18.96 11.27 -11.67
CA LYS A 282 -20.31 11.79 -11.39
C LYS A 282 -21.29 10.70 -10.96
N SER A 283 -21.02 9.43 -11.29
CA SER A 283 -21.84 8.33 -10.80
C SER A 283 -21.68 8.17 -9.29
N LYS A 284 -22.78 8.09 -8.57
CA LYS A 284 -22.78 7.82 -7.12
C LYS A 284 -22.17 6.47 -6.73
N TYR A 285 -22.11 5.54 -7.69
CA TYR A 285 -21.58 4.19 -7.48
C TYR A 285 -20.05 4.13 -7.65
N VAL A 286 -19.43 5.10 -8.31
CA VAL A 286 -17.98 5.17 -8.41
C VAL A 286 -17.41 5.59 -7.06
N TYR A 287 -16.58 4.73 -6.47
CA TYR A 287 -15.83 5.00 -5.26
C TYR A 287 -14.67 5.97 -5.54
N GLY A 288 -13.88 5.68 -6.56
CA GLY A 288 -12.71 6.47 -6.95
C GLY A 288 -12.25 6.16 -8.37
N THR A 289 -11.15 6.79 -8.77
CA THR A 289 -10.54 6.62 -10.09
C THR A 289 -9.08 6.21 -9.96
N ALA A 290 -8.60 5.40 -10.91
CA ALA A 290 -7.25 4.87 -10.87
C ALA A 290 -6.41 5.38 -12.05
N PHE A 291 -5.07 5.44 -11.84
CA PHE A 291 -4.13 6.04 -12.76
C PHE A 291 -2.88 5.19 -12.97
N HIS A 292 -2.35 5.26 -14.19
CA HIS A 292 -1.05 4.80 -14.65
C HIS A 292 -0.20 6.01 -15.08
N LEU A 293 1.10 5.85 -15.25
CA LEU A 293 1.98 6.97 -15.63
C LEU A 293 2.86 6.62 -16.86
N TYR A 294 2.27 6.02 -17.89
CA TYR A 294 2.93 5.83 -19.19
C TYR A 294 2.82 7.07 -20.06
N ALA A 295 1.88 7.96 -19.75
CA ALA A 295 1.71 9.27 -20.38
C ALA A 295 1.12 10.28 -19.39
N GLY A 296 1.35 11.57 -19.68
CA GLY A 296 0.85 12.67 -18.86
C GLY A 296 1.74 13.01 -17.66
N ASP A 297 1.17 13.66 -16.68
CA ASP A 297 1.86 14.12 -15.48
C ASP A 297 1.09 13.69 -14.21
N ILE A 298 1.83 13.28 -13.18
CA ILE A 298 1.26 12.73 -11.95
C ILE A 298 0.31 13.71 -11.21
N SER A 299 0.42 15.00 -11.46
CA SER A 299 -0.50 16.02 -10.90
C SER A 299 -1.94 15.89 -11.40
N ALA A 300 -2.18 15.08 -12.45
CA ALA A 300 -3.53 14.70 -12.88
C ALA A 300 -4.38 14.12 -11.74
N LEU A 301 -3.75 13.37 -10.81
CA LEU A 301 -4.44 12.82 -9.64
C LEU A 301 -5.01 13.94 -8.75
N SER A 302 -4.22 14.97 -8.42
CA SER A 302 -4.70 16.13 -7.67
C SER A 302 -5.79 16.89 -8.43
N THR A 303 -5.67 17.02 -9.74
CA THR A 303 -6.67 17.69 -10.59
C THR A 303 -8.02 16.97 -10.49
N VAL A 304 -8.01 15.65 -10.61
CA VAL A 304 -9.23 14.83 -10.53
C VAL A 304 -9.79 14.79 -9.12
N TYR A 305 -8.94 14.63 -8.11
CA TYR A 305 -9.36 14.69 -6.70
C TYR A 305 -10.05 16.03 -6.38
N ASN A 306 -9.44 17.15 -6.72
CA ASN A 306 -9.99 18.50 -6.46
C ASN A 306 -11.31 18.73 -7.20
N SER A 307 -11.48 18.12 -8.38
CA SER A 307 -12.71 18.27 -9.18
C SER A 307 -13.84 17.40 -8.71
N THR A 308 -13.55 16.26 -8.05
CA THR A 308 -14.55 15.23 -7.75
C THR A 308 -14.79 15.01 -6.26
N GLY A 309 -13.82 15.33 -5.42
CA GLY A 309 -13.79 14.98 -4.00
C GLY A 309 -13.71 13.48 -3.72
N LYS A 310 -13.47 12.65 -4.74
CA LYS A 310 -13.39 11.19 -4.63
C LYS A 310 -11.95 10.69 -4.58
N PRO A 311 -11.69 9.54 -3.93
CA PRO A 311 -10.37 8.94 -3.90
C PRO A 311 -9.76 8.77 -5.30
N VAL A 312 -8.46 9.02 -5.38
CA VAL A 312 -7.63 8.71 -6.54
C VAL A 312 -6.59 7.67 -6.15
N MET A 313 -6.26 6.77 -7.06
CA MET A 313 -5.39 5.63 -6.84
C MET A 313 -4.30 5.59 -7.90
N PHE A 314 -3.11 5.18 -7.54
CA PHE A 314 -2.07 4.82 -8.50
C PHE A 314 -1.94 3.30 -8.54
N THR A 315 -2.26 2.70 -9.68
CA THR A 315 -2.49 1.25 -9.77
C THR A 315 -1.52 0.50 -10.65
N GLU A 316 -0.69 1.24 -11.44
CA GLU A 316 0.25 0.55 -12.31
C GLU A 316 1.38 1.45 -12.83
N GLN A 317 2.62 0.93 -12.74
CA GLN A 317 3.79 1.33 -13.49
C GLN A 317 4.77 0.15 -13.55
N TYR A 318 5.42 -0.11 -14.71
CA TYR A 318 6.35 -1.21 -14.82
C TYR A 318 7.82 -0.77 -14.77
N THR A 319 8.69 -1.67 -14.32
CA THR A 319 10.14 -1.57 -14.52
C THR A 319 10.58 -2.45 -15.70
N GLY A 320 11.44 -1.92 -16.56
CA GLY A 320 11.87 -2.61 -17.78
C GLY A 320 13.05 -3.57 -17.57
N LYS A 321 13.18 -4.59 -18.45
CA LYS A 321 14.29 -5.56 -18.40
C LYS A 321 15.68 -4.91 -18.51
N ASP A 322 15.79 -3.85 -19.30
CA ASP A 322 17.03 -3.15 -19.61
C ASP A 322 17.22 -1.89 -18.74
N GLY A 323 16.33 -1.66 -17.76
CA GLY A 323 16.40 -0.51 -16.87
C GLY A 323 17.62 -0.54 -15.94
N ASP A 324 18.20 0.64 -15.69
CA ASP A 324 19.25 0.81 -14.68
C ASP A 324 18.64 0.85 -13.29
N PHE A 325 19.18 0.06 -12.36
CA PHE A 325 18.64 -0.02 -11.01
C PHE A 325 18.56 1.34 -10.31
N GLY A 326 19.60 2.16 -10.43
CA GLY A 326 19.64 3.49 -9.77
C GLY A 326 18.68 4.47 -10.43
N GLY A 327 18.62 4.49 -11.76
CA GLY A 327 17.72 5.34 -12.54
C GLY A 327 16.26 4.99 -12.30
N ASP A 328 15.91 3.71 -12.37
CA ASP A 328 14.54 3.24 -12.09
C ASP A 328 14.15 3.52 -10.62
N LEU A 329 15.03 3.22 -9.65
CA LEU A 329 14.77 3.53 -8.25
C LEU A 329 14.44 5.02 -8.06
N ASN A 330 15.25 5.88 -8.67
CA ASN A 330 15.09 7.33 -8.55
C ASN A 330 13.78 7.79 -9.18
N TRP A 331 13.54 7.40 -10.43
CA TRP A 331 12.36 7.85 -11.17
C TRP A 331 11.06 7.36 -10.53
N HIS A 332 10.97 6.05 -10.18
CA HIS A 332 9.76 5.48 -9.57
C HIS A 332 9.52 6.01 -8.17
N THR A 333 10.58 6.21 -7.37
CA THR A 333 10.40 6.81 -6.04
C THR A 333 9.85 8.24 -6.14
N GLN A 334 10.36 9.05 -7.07
CA GLN A 334 9.91 10.44 -7.24
C GLN A 334 8.51 10.54 -7.85
N ASN A 335 8.25 9.79 -8.93
CA ASN A 335 7.04 9.98 -9.72
C ASN A 335 5.92 9.00 -9.32
N VAL A 336 6.25 7.74 -9.03
CA VAL A 336 5.25 6.73 -8.67
C VAL A 336 4.91 6.81 -7.18
N VAL A 337 5.88 6.59 -6.28
CA VAL A 337 5.58 6.54 -4.85
C VAL A 337 5.30 7.92 -4.29
N LEU A 338 6.31 8.80 -4.25
CA LEU A 338 6.15 10.14 -3.65
C LEU A 338 5.27 11.05 -4.51
N GLY A 339 5.38 10.92 -5.85
CA GLY A 339 4.56 11.68 -6.78
C GLY A 339 3.08 11.41 -6.59
N SER A 340 2.66 10.15 -6.62
CA SER A 340 1.26 9.78 -6.43
C SER A 340 0.74 10.16 -5.03
N LEU A 341 1.49 9.81 -3.97
CA LEU A 341 1.09 10.08 -2.59
C LEU A 341 0.96 11.58 -2.30
N ASN A 342 1.88 12.41 -2.83
CA ASN A 342 1.79 13.87 -2.70
C ASN A 342 0.66 14.48 -3.56
N ASN A 343 0.17 13.73 -4.55
CA ASN A 343 -0.98 14.09 -5.38
C ASN A 343 -2.26 13.33 -4.99
N MET A 344 -2.46 13.08 -3.69
CA MET A 344 -3.70 12.56 -3.10
C MET A 344 -3.99 11.08 -3.36
N SER A 345 -3.06 10.32 -3.96
CA SER A 345 -3.27 8.88 -4.14
C SER A 345 -3.41 8.15 -2.82
N THR A 346 -4.34 7.20 -2.77
CA THR A 346 -4.51 6.30 -1.62
C THR A 346 -3.69 5.03 -1.76
N THR A 347 -3.09 4.78 -2.93
CA THR A 347 -2.27 3.61 -3.24
C THR A 347 -1.04 3.98 -4.07
N ALA A 348 -0.02 3.10 -4.07
CA ALA A 348 0.99 3.06 -5.11
C ALA A 348 1.29 1.59 -5.41
N LEU A 349 0.94 1.15 -6.61
CA LEU A 349 1.16 -0.22 -7.09
C LEU A 349 2.11 -0.21 -8.27
N GLU A 350 3.04 -1.15 -8.25
CA GLU A 350 3.87 -1.49 -9.40
C GLU A 350 3.22 -2.63 -10.20
N TRP A 351 3.68 -2.82 -11.43
CA TRP A 351 3.15 -3.85 -12.33
C TRP A 351 3.42 -5.25 -11.77
N ASN A 352 4.03 -6.14 -12.50
CA ASN A 352 4.08 -7.55 -12.18
C ASN A 352 4.97 -7.90 -10.97
N LEU A 353 4.46 -8.80 -10.14
CA LEU A 353 5.16 -9.29 -8.96
C LEU A 353 6.38 -10.14 -9.34
N CYS A 354 6.22 -11.03 -10.32
CA CYS A 354 7.29 -11.94 -10.73
C CYS A 354 7.46 -11.98 -12.25
N SER A 355 8.70 -12.19 -12.71
CA SER A 355 9.05 -12.59 -14.06
C SER A 355 10.06 -13.74 -14.03
N ASP A 356 10.11 -14.56 -15.10
CA ASP A 356 11.23 -15.45 -15.33
C ASP A 356 12.39 -14.70 -15.99
N PRO A 357 13.59 -15.29 -16.08
CA PRO A 357 14.76 -14.63 -16.71
C PRO A 357 14.60 -14.27 -18.19
N ASN A 358 13.67 -14.94 -18.88
CA ASN A 358 13.42 -14.76 -20.32
C ASN A 358 12.16 -13.97 -20.64
N TYR A 359 11.38 -13.58 -19.61
CA TYR A 359 10.08 -12.90 -19.75
C TYR A 359 9.10 -13.70 -20.63
N SER A 360 9.09 -15.05 -20.46
CA SER A 360 8.46 -15.97 -21.39
C SER A 360 6.94 -16.14 -21.19
N ILE A 361 6.40 -15.67 -20.07
CA ILE A 361 4.96 -15.82 -19.78
C ILE A 361 4.25 -14.52 -20.14
N HIS A 362 3.61 -14.51 -21.29
CA HIS A 362 2.80 -13.43 -21.81
C HIS A 362 1.85 -13.95 -22.90
N THR A 363 0.78 -13.21 -23.19
CA THR A 363 -0.07 -13.45 -24.36
C THR A 363 0.67 -13.13 -25.67
N SER A 364 0.07 -13.40 -26.82
CA SER A 364 0.72 -13.18 -28.13
C SER A 364 1.21 -11.75 -28.34
N GLY A 365 0.47 -10.74 -27.86
CA GLY A 365 0.81 -9.32 -27.91
C GLY A 365 1.22 -8.74 -26.57
N GLY A 366 1.41 -9.58 -25.57
CA GLY A 366 1.72 -9.15 -24.21
C GLY A 366 3.15 -8.66 -24.01
N CYS A 367 3.44 -8.15 -22.82
CA CYS A 367 4.71 -7.51 -22.49
C CYS A 367 5.89 -8.48 -22.44
N THR A 368 6.87 -8.32 -23.31
CA THR A 368 8.11 -9.13 -23.38
C THR A 368 9.30 -8.49 -22.63
N THR A 369 9.07 -7.39 -21.92
CA THR A 369 10.12 -6.60 -21.25
C THR A 369 9.79 -6.23 -19.82
N CYS A 370 8.63 -6.63 -19.31
CA CYS A 370 8.16 -6.27 -17.97
C CYS A 370 8.88 -7.06 -16.89
N LYS A 371 9.83 -6.41 -16.22
CA LYS A 371 10.60 -7.02 -15.11
C LYS A 371 9.75 -7.05 -13.84
N GLY A 372 9.56 -8.24 -13.26
CA GLY A 372 8.87 -8.38 -11.99
C GLY A 372 9.67 -7.85 -10.80
N ALA A 373 9.01 -7.61 -9.68
CA ALA A 373 9.70 -7.31 -8.42
C ALA A 373 10.68 -8.43 -8.04
N LEU A 374 10.34 -9.67 -8.36
CA LEU A 374 11.20 -10.86 -8.24
C LEU A 374 11.47 -11.47 -9.61
N THR A 375 12.68 -11.97 -9.83
CA THR A 375 12.96 -12.90 -10.92
C THR A 375 13.05 -14.32 -10.35
N LEU A 376 12.20 -15.23 -10.86
CA LEU A 376 12.17 -16.62 -10.48
C LEU A 376 12.75 -17.50 -11.59
N ASN A 377 13.65 -18.41 -11.24
CA ASN A 377 14.24 -19.35 -12.15
C ASN A 377 13.99 -20.78 -11.66
N GLY A 378 12.96 -21.43 -12.19
CA GLY A 378 12.52 -22.75 -11.74
C GLY A 378 12.18 -22.73 -10.25
N SER A 379 12.89 -23.51 -9.45
CA SER A 379 12.64 -23.67 -8.00
C SER A 379 13.33 -22.61 -7.11
N ASN A 380 13.80 -21.49 -7.66
CA ASN A 380 14.55 -20.49 -6.88
C ASN A 380 14.13 -19.05 -7.23
N VAL A 381 14.17 -18.17 -6.23
CA VAL A 381 14.20 -16.72 -6.43
C VAL A 381 15.63 -16.34 -6.78
N SER A 382 15.87 -15.94 -8.03
CA SER A 382 17.22 -15.60 -8.53
C SER A 382 17.61 -14.15 -8.24
N SER A 383 16.63 -13.23 -8.21
CA SER A 383 16.90 -11.84 -7.83
C SER A 383 15.69 -11.13 -7.24
N ARG A 384 15.97 -10.09 -6.46
CA ARG A 384 15.05 -9.04 -6.08
C ARG A 384 15.39 -7.81 -6.90
N ASN A 385 14.46 -7.42 -7.76
CA ASN A 385 14.64 -6.33 -8.71
C ASN A 385 14.23 -4.99 -8.11
N VAL A 386 14.39 -3.90 -8.86
CA VAL A 386 14.20 -2.54 -8.34
C VAL A 386 12.79 -2.31 -7.80
N SER A 387 11.75 -2.84 -8.44
CA SER A 387 10.35 -2.73 -8.00
C SER A 387 10.11 -3.30 -6.60
N TYR A 388 10.84 -4.36 -6.20
CA TYR A 388 10.83 -4.90 -4.83
C TYR A 388 11.23 -3.82 -3.81
N TYR A 389 12.26 -3.04 -4.10
CA TYR A 389 12.75 -2.00 -3.20
C TYR A 389 11.88 -0.75 -3.21
N ILE A 390 11.35 -0.37 -4.38
CA ILE A 390 10.44 0.77 -4.55
C ILE A 390 9.23 0.61 -3.63
N ILE A 391 8.51 -0.49 -3.75
CA ILE A 391 7.34 -0.77 -2.91
C ILE A 391 7.75 -1.00 -1.45
N GLY A 392 8.85 -1.71 -1.20
CA GLY A 392 9.33 -1.98 0.14
C GLY A 392 9.63 -0.71 0.95
N HIS A 393 10.12 0.36 0.32
CA HIS A 393 10.33 1.64 1.00
C HIS A 393 9.02 2.30 1.46
N ALA A 394 7.93 2.09 0.77
CA ALA A 394 6.62 2.59 1.19
C ALA A 394 5.97 1.66 2.23
N SER A 395 5.82 0.39 1.89
CA SER A 395 5.01 -0.56 2.65
C SER A 395 5.59 -0.91 4.03
N ARG A 396 6.93 -0.83 4.23
CA ARG A 396 7.53 -1.08 5.55
C ARG A 396 7.26 0.00 6.58
N VAL A 397 7.04 1.23 6.15
CA VAL A 397 6.92 2.37 7.08
C VAL A 397 5.54 3.01 7.11
N VAL A 398 4.71 2.76 6.09
CA VAL A 398 3.34 3.29 5.99
C VAL A 398 2.34 2.15 6.00
N ASP A 399 1.56 2.06 7.07
CA ASP A 399 0.55 1.01 7.23
C ASP A 399 -0.77 1.35 6.50
N PRO A 400 -1.56 0.37 6.07
CA PRO A 400 -2.94 0.62 5.64
C PRO A 400 -3.72 1.38 6.71
N GLY A 401 -4.44 2.43 6.31
CA GLY A 401 -5.13 3.33 7.23
C GLY A 401 -4.26 4.48 7.76
N ALA A 402 -2.97 4.53 7.40
CA ALA A 402 -2.14 5.70 7.70
C ALA A 402 -2.67 6.95 7.01
N VAL A 403 -2.61 8.07 7.69
CA VAL A 403 -3.04 9.37 7.17
C VAL A 403 -1.81 10.18 6.77
N ARG A 404 -1.75 10.66 5.53
CA ARG A 404 -0.69 11.58 5.12
C ARG A 404 -0.82 12.88 5.90
N ILE A 405 0.29 13.38 6.45
CA ILE A 405 0.36 14.62 7.22
C ILE A 405 1.22 15.66 6.52
N TYR A 406 1.02 16.91 6.88
CA TYR A 406 1.90 17.99 6.40
C TYR A 406 3.31 17.82 6.95
N SER A 407 4.27 18.12 6.11
CA SER A 407 5.68 18.17 6.49
C SER A 407 6.41 19.22 5.65
N SER A 408 7.42 19.85 6.22
CA SER A 408 8.16 20.93 5.58
C SER A 408 9.66 20.79 5.74
N THR A 409 10.42 21.30 4.78
CA THR A 409 11.88 21.41 4.84
C THR A 409 12.34 22.68 4.14
N THR A 410 13.48 23.22 4.57
CA THR A 410 14.19 24.30 3.88
C THR A 410 15.24 23.79 2.89
N ALA A 411 15.48 22.48 2.87
CA ALA A 411 16.47 21.87 1.98
C ALA A 411 15.90 21.69 0.57
N SER A 412 16.70 22.04 -0.46
CA SER A 412 16.43 21.75 -1.86
C SER A 412 16.79 20.29 -2.23
N ASN A 413 16.29 19.81 -3.36
CA ASN A 413 16.57 18.49 -3.91
C ASN A 413 16.20 17.33 -2.96
N LEU A 414 15.10 17.50 -2.21
CA LEU A 414 14.46 16.46 -1.42
C LEU A 414 13.00 16.32 -1.84
N ASN A 415 12.62 15.09 -2.18
CA ASN A 415 11.22 14.69 -2.28
C ASN A 415 10.88 13.84 -1.06
N TYR A 416 9.76 14.09 -0.41
CA TYR A 416 9.40 13.38 0.82
C TYR A 416 7.89 13.37 1.02
N ALA A 417 7.44 12.41 1.82
CA ALA A 417 6.09 12.35 2.34
C ALA A 417 6.11 11.78 3.76
N ALA A 418 5.23 12.25 4.61
CA ALA A 418 5.10 11.83 6.00
C ALA A 418 3.68 11.36 6.30
N PHE A 419 3.56 10.35 7.17
CA PHE A 419 2.32 9.68 7.50
C PHE A 419 2.23 9.43 8.99
N ARG A 420 1.03 9.56 9.55
CA ARG A 420 0.69 9.05 10.88
C ARG A 420 0.03 7.69 10.71
N ASN A 421 0.65 6.65 11.27
CA ASN A 421 0.17 5.28 11.24
C ASN A 421 -0.97 5.06 12.25
N PRO A 422 -1.83 4.03 12.04
CA PRO A 422 -2.92 3.71 12.98
C PRO A 422 -2.45 3.34 14.40
N ASP A 423 -1.19 2.88 14.54
CA ASP A 423 -0.56 2.57 15.83
C ASP A 423 -0.06 3.82 16.59
N GLY A 424 -0.25 5.02 16.02
CA GLY A 424 0.24 6.29 16.57
C GLY A 424 1.69 6.60 16.22
N GLY A 425 2.39 5.70 15.54
CA GLY A 425 3.72 5.94 14.98
C GLY A 425 3.68 6.77 13.70
N TYR A 426 4.86 7.08 13.19
CA TYR A 426 5.00 7.83 11.93
C TYR A 426 5.84 7.04 10.92
N GLY A 427 5.46 7.15 9.64
CA GLY A 427 6.25 6.70 8.51
C GLY A 427 6.72 7.91 7.71
N VAL A 428 7.99 7.96 7.33
CA VAL A 428 8.54 9.03 6.49
C VAL A 428 9.35 8.40 5.37
N ILE A 429 9.04 8.78 4.13
CA ILE A 429 9.77 8.36 2.94
C ILE A 429 10.48 9.61 2.41
N ILE A 430 11.79 9.50 2.19
CA ILE A 430 12.63 10.62 1.76
C ILE A 430 13.50 10.16 0.59
N PHE A 431 13.44 10.88 -0.52
CA PHE A 431 14.33 10.71 -1.66
C PHE A 431 15.29 11.90 -1.76
N ASN A 432 16.58 11.60 -1.91
CA ASN A 432 17.64 12.58 -2.11
C ASN A 432 18.05 12.61 -3.58
N ASP A 433 17.67 13.66 -4.29
CA ASP A 433 18.05 13.88 -5.67
C ASP A 433 19.36 14.67 -5.77
N SER A 434 20.39 14.21 -5.05
CA SER A 434 21.73 14.81 -5.15
C SER A 434 22.83 13.81 -4.96
N GLY A 435 24.01 14.12 -5.55
CA GLY A 435 25.24 13.35 -5.40
C GLY A 435 25.92 13.46 -4.02
N GLN A 436 25.29 14.14 -3.05
CA GLN A 436 25.82 14.34 -1.71
C GLN A 436 24.98 13.59 -0.68
N ALA A 437 25.60 12.74 0.12
CA ALA A 437 24.95 12.18 1.30
C ALA A 437 24.66 13.31 2.32
N ARG A 438 23.51 13.23 3.01
CA ARG A 438 23.09 14.28 3.94
C ARG A 438 22.70 13.70 5.29
N ASN A 439 23.10 14.35 6.38
CA ASN A 439 22.48 14.09 7.67
C ASN A 439 21.15 14.82 7.73
N VAL A 440 20.07 14.06 7.93
CA VAL A 440 18.70 14.56 8.03
C VAL A 440 18.17 14.31 9.44
N ALA A 441 17.50 15.31 9.99
CA ALA A 441 16.70 15.20 11.20
C ALA A 441 15.23 15.28 10.86
N ILE A 442 14.46 14.28 11.25
CA ILE A 442 13.00 14.34 11.22
C ILE A 442 12.56 14.83 12.58
N ALA A 443 11.97 16.04 12.61
CA ALA A 443 11.48 16.70 13.81
C ALA A 443 9.99 16.43 13.97
N LEU A 444 9.57 16.00 15.16
CA LEU A 444 8.18 15.80 15.53
C LEU A 444 7.96 16.31 16.97
N PRO A 445 6.76 16.84 17.32
CA PRO A 445 6.48 17.24 18.68
C PRO A 445 6.34 16.03 19.60
N ASP A 446 6.92 16.11 20.81
CA ASP A 446 6.64 15.19 21.90
C ASP A 446 5.33 15.53 22.61
N ALA A 447 5.00 14.78 23.67
CA ALA A 447 3.80 15.01 24.45
C ALA A 447 3.72 16.41 25.12
N ASN A 448 4.85 17.12 25.25
CA ASN A 448 4.95 18.45 25.84
C ASN A 448 5.02 19.56 24.77
N GLY A 449 4.92 19.20 23.50
CA GLY A 449 5.07 20.13 22.37
C GLY A 449 6.53 20.52 22.08
N GLN A 450 7.52 19.84 22.70
CA GLN A 450 8.93 20.03 22.38
C GLN A 450 9.34 19.11 21.23
N ASN A 451 10.20 19.61 20.35
CA ASN A 451 10.70 18.79 19.25
C ASN A 451 11.66 17.70 19.73
N VAL A 452 11.39 16.46 19.30
CA VAL A 452 12.34 15.34 19.31
C VAL A 452 12.73 14.99 17.88
N TYR A 453 13.88 14.36 17.70
CA TYR A 453 14.51 14.21 16.39
C TYR A 453 14.90 12.75 16.12
N ALA A 454 14.46 12.25 14.96
CA ALA A 454 15.03 11.03 14.37
C ALA A 454 16.17 11.43 13.43
N ASN A 455 17.41 11.19 13.85
CA ASN A 455 18.63 11.57 13.12
C ASN A 455 19.13 10.39 12.27
N HIS A 456 19.20 10.56 10.95
CA HIS A 456 19.68 9.55 10.02
C HIS A 456 20.55 10.17 8.91
N THR A 457 21.31 9.32 8.20
CA THR A 457 22.04 9.72 7.00
C THR A 457 21.29 9.28 5.75
N LEU A 458 20.91 10.22 4.92
CA LEU A 458 20.26 10.03 3.63
C LEU A 458 21.32 9.69 2.58
N PRO A 459 21.19 8.59 1.81
CA PRO A 459 22.18 8.22 0.81
C PRO A 459 22.18 9.19 -0.39
N THR A 460 23.24 9.17 -1.16
CA THR A 460 23.34 9.88 -2.44
C THR A 460 22.42 9.22 -3.46
N TYR A 461 21.68 10.01 -4.25
CA TYR A 461 20.75 9.52 -5.28
C TYR A 461 19.98 8.28 -4.80
N GLY A 462 19.24 8.43 -3.66
CA GLY A 462 18.65 7.26 -3.04
C GLY A 462 17.54 7.59 -2.05
N VAL A 463 16.94 6.54 -1.57
CA VAL A 463 15.76 6.53 -0.70
C VAL A 463 16.14 6.18 0.73
N LEU A 464 15.54 6.89 1.67
CA LEU A 464 15.52 6.55 3.09
C LEU A 464 14.07 6.48 3.55
N SER A 465 13.67 5.35 4.09
CA SER A 465 12.38 5.21 4.78
C SER A 465 12.62 5.07 6.27
N VAL A 466 11.86 5.81 7.05
CA VAL A 466 12.00 5.87 8.51
C VAL A 466 10.66 5.55 9.16
N ARG A 467 10.68 4.57 10.07
CA ARG A 467 9.57 4.31 10.98
C ARG A 467 9.90 4.89 12.35
N ILE A 468 9.00 5.70 12.89
CA ILE A 468 9.18 6.38 14.16
C ILE A 468 8.06 5.95 15.10
N GLN A 469 8.43 5.51 16.29
CA GLN A 469 7.51 5.24 17.39
C GLN A 469 7.78 6.27 18.48
N PRO A 470 6.90 7.26 18.67
CA PRO A 470 7.02 8.20 19.78
C PRO A 470 6.87 7.47 21.10
N ALA A 471 7.39 8.07 22.17
CA ALA A 471 7.15 7.53 23.51
C ALA A 471 5.64 7.40 23.77
N PRO A 472 5.19 6.33 24.43
CA PRO A 472 3.81 6.23 24.86
C PRO A 472 3.43 7.48 25.67
N GLN A 473 2.33 8.11 25.30
CA GLN A 473 1.76 9.15 26.16
C GLN A 473 1.32 8.46 27.46
N THR A 474 2.13 8.58 28.51
CA THR A 474 1.68 8.17 29.83
C THR A 474 0.55 9.11 30.24
N ALA A 475 -0.61 8.54 30.58
CA ALA A 475 -1.80 9.28 31.05
C ALA A 475 -1.55 10.16 32.30
N LEU A 476 -0.30 10.29 32.72
CA LEU A 476 0.16 11.06 33.89
C LEU A 476 0.60 12.50 33.56
N SER A 477 0.63 12.93 32.30
CA SER A 477 0.98 14.32 31.95
C SER A 477 -0.18 15.33 32.05
N GLN A 478 -1.38 14.90 32.43
CA GLN A 478 -2.47 15.78 32.87
C GLN A 478 -2.71 15.69 34.39
N THR A 479 -1.67 15.69 35.17
CA THR A 479 -1.82 16.26 36.52
C THR A 479 -1.74 17.79 36.39
N SER A 480 -2.86 18.43 36.03
CA SER A 480 -3.20 19.66 36.80
C SER A 480 -2.82 19.39 38.23
N VAL A 481 -2.07 20.25 38.87
CA VAL A 481 -1.76 20.19 40.28
C VAL A 481 -3.12 20.02 41.01
N ALA A 482 -3.50 18.77 41.23
CA ALA A 482 -4.71 18.48 41.97
C ALA A 482 -4.48 19.06 43.37
N ALA A 483 -5.40 19.90 43.83
CA ALA A 483 -5.34 20.43 45.18
C ALA A 483 -5.02 19.30 46.16
N PRO A 484 -4.12 19.49 47.11
CA PRO A 484 -3.64 18.44 47.96
C PRO A 484 -4.83 17.76 48.65
N VAL A 485 -5.00 16.45 48.39
CA VAL A 485 -6.05 15.66 49.03
C VAL A 485 -5.65 15.44 50.49
N ALA A 486 -6.34 16.10 51.41
CA ALA A 486 -6.13 15.84 52.82
C ALA A 486 -6.77 14.49 53.20
N LYS A 487 -6.01 13.68 53.94
CA LYS A 487 -6.48 12.38 54.44
C LYS A 487 -6.75 12.49 55.92
N ARG A 488 -7.97 12.12 56.37
CA ARG A 488 -8.38 12.10 57.78
C ARG A 488 -8.92 10.72 58.12
N ILE A 489 -8.69 10.30 59.37
CA ILE A 489 -9.33 9.13 59.94
C ILE A 489 -10.29 9.61 61.04
N ILE A 490 -11.59 9.38 60.85
CA ILE A 490 -12.63 9.73 61.80
C ILE A 490 -13.44 8.46 62.09
N GLY A 491 -13.55 8.07 63.37
CA GLY A 491 -14.27 6.86 63.75
C GLY A 491 -13.75 5.57 63.14
N GLY A 492 -12.43 5.50 62.80
CA GLY A 492 -11.81 4.33 62.16
C GLY A 492 -12.01 4.26 60.66
N GLN A 493 -12.65 5.25 60.02
CA GLN A 493 -12.83 5.33 58.56
C GLN A 493 -11.86 6.34 57.93
N LEU A 494 -11.20 5.96 56.83
CA LEU A 494 -10.37 6.85 56.06
C LEU A 494 -11.25 7.74 55.16
N LEU A 495 -11.10 9.04 55.31
CA LEU A 495 -11.79 10.08 54.56
C LEU A 495 -10.80 10.88 53.71
N LEU A 496 -11.22 11.27 52.53
CA LEU A 496 -10.45 12.04 51.54
C LEU A 496 -11.13 13.39 51.35
N ASP A 497 -10.46 14.49 51.74
CA ASP A 497 -10.97 15.84 51.50
C ASP A 497 -10.33 16.41 50.21
N ARG A 498 -11.17 16.83 49.30
CA ARG A 498 -10.74 17.45 48.02
C ARG A 498 -11.77 18.50 47.61
N ASP A 499 -11.30 19.68 47.22
CA ASP A 499 -12.12 20.79 46.69
C ASP A 499 -13.32 21.14 47.62
N GLY A 500 -13.11 21.11 48.93
CA GLY A 500 -14.14 21.43 49.95
C GLY A 500 -15.18 20.34 50.17
N LYS A 501 -14.99 19.14 49.60
CA LYS A 501 -15.86 17.97 49.76
C LYS A 501 -15.12 16.83 50.43
N THR A 502 -15.83 16.04 51.24
CA THR A 502 -15.30 14.85 51.91
C THR A 502 -15.82 13.59 51.22
N TYR A 503 -14.94 12.68 50.90
CA TYR A 503 -15.24 11.42 50.21
C TYR A 503 -14.86 10.23 51.10
N ASN A 504 -15.59 9.14 51.01
CA ASN A 504 -15.18 7.85 51.56
C ASN A 504 -14.21 7.14 50.62
N VAL A 505 -13.67 5.99 51.03
CA VAL A 505 -12.71 5.17 50.23
C VAL A 505 -13.30 4.62 48.91
N LEU A 506 -14.62 4.63 48.76
CA LEU A 506 -15.32 4.24 47.53
C LEU A 506 -15.57 5.42 46.59
N GLY A 507 -15.09 6.64 46.92
CA GLY A 507 -15.28 7.83 46.13
C GLY A 507 -16.66 8.49 46.25
N GLN A 508 -17.48 8.12 47.25
CA GLN A 508 -18.80 8.71 47.52
C GLN A 508 -18.63 9.96 48.37
N ILE A 509 -19.34 11.02 48.03
CA ILE A 509 -19.39 12.26 48.86
C ILE A 509 -20.19 11.97 50.11
N ILE A 510 -19.62 12.29 51.30
CA ILE A 510 -20.25 12.12 52.58
C ILE A 510 -20.45 13.44 53.32
N GLN A 511 -19.83 14.54 52.84
CA GLN A 511 -20.01 15.91 53.28
C GLN A 511 -19.48 16.92 52.26
#